data_20d56dac6e369f71d756ac01f7235023
#
_entry.id   20d56dac6e369f71d756ac01f7235023
#
_cell.length_a   1.000
_cell.length_b   1.000
_cell.length_c   1.000
_cell.angle_alpha   90.00
_cell.angle_beta   90.00
_cell.angle_gamma   90.00
#
_symmetry.space_group_name_H-M   'P 1'
#
loop_
_entity.id
_entity.type
_entity.pdbx_description
1 polymer ?
#
loop_
_entity_poly.entity_id
_entity_poly.type
_entity_poly.pdbx_seq_one_letter_code
_entity_poly.pdbx_strand_id
1 'polypeptide(L)'
;MQKTQEARALAVGIDIGTTTVSAVVYDLVRKETVEAVSHPHDSYVSSGDRTEQSVSLMLGTAESLLYRILASYEGVVSIGLTGQMHGIVYVNGEGEPLSPLINWQDKRADQILPDGKSTCDTIFDLTGVRVYAGYGLATHFYNLRAGEVPEGAVAFCSIMDLLAMRICGFRQPMTHASVAASFDLFDVERGAFMSDKLSLLGVEESFLPRVTGESAVVGTCRGIPVSVAIGDNQASFLGSVKENGTTLLINVGTGSQVSAVGDYREAARDTEVRPFIEGKYLICGSALCGGYAYSMVERFFRSYVASAGTGDGPQYDTVNRLAAEAHARGEAMDVDVSFLGRRSDPTRRGAITGIGRENFTPGGLILGVLRGMCNELYELYASFGETRGKIVASGGAVRNNELLRTLLSERFGMEVSVYAAEEEAATGVALFSALAAGKIAYTNGFTDYIRYL
;
A
#
# COMPACT_ATOMS: atom_id res chain seq x y z
N MET A 1 -10.49 -39.50 28.34
CA MET A 1 -10.34 -38.06 28.47
C MET A 1 -10.53 -37.46 27.06
N GLN A 2 -11.73 -37.00 26.72
CA GLN A 2 -11.96 -36.20 25.52
C GLN A 2 -11.20 -34.87 25.73
N LYS A 3 -10.20 -34.62 24.91
CA LYS A 3 -9.63 -33.24 24.78
C LYS A 3 -10.80 -32.38 24.27
N THR A 4 -11.31 -31.52 25.11
CA THR A 4 -12.16 -30.41 24.69
C THR A 4 -11.39 -29.68 23.60
N GLN A 5 -11.85 -29.81 22.36
CA GLN A 5 -11.35 -29.05 21.24
C GLN A 5 -11.72 -27.59 21.56
N GLU A 6 -10.74 -26.78 21.95
CA GLU A 6 -10.97 -25.34 22.16
C GLU A 6 -11.62 -24.79 20.90
N ALA A 7 -12.76 -24.14 21.07
CA ALA A 7 -13.52 -23.57 19.96
C ALA A 7 -12.60 -22.57 19.23
N ARG A 8 -12.27 -22.88 17.98
CA ARG A 8 -11.48 -21.98 17.13
C ARG A 8 -12.29 -20.72 16.83
N ALA A 9 -11.65 -19.58 16.89
CA ALA A 9 -12.17 -18.30 16.42
C ALA A 9 -11.19 -17.77 15.36
N LEU A 10 -11.55 -17.96 14.09
CA LEU A 10 -10.70 -17.64 12.96
C LEU A 10 -11.17 -16.35 12.27
N ALA A 11 -10.25 -15.45 11.94
CA ALA A 11 -10.49 -14.30 11.09
C ALA A 11 -9.84 -14.54 9.73
N VAL A 12 -10.55 -14.18 8.65
CA VAL A 12 -10.03 -14.28 7.28
C VAL A 12 -9.77 -12.88 6.73
N GLY A 13 -8.58 -12.66 6.19
CA GLY A 13 -8.24 -11.43 5.46
C GLY A 13 -7.95 -11.76 4.00
N ILE A 14 -8.49 -10.94 3.10
CA ILE A 14 -8.25 -11.00 1.66
C ILE A 14 -7.64 -9.68 1.23
N ASP A 15 -6.49 -9.75 0.56
CA ASP A 15 -5.81 -8.63 -0.07
C ASP A 15 -5.82 -8.78 -1.59
N ILE A 16 -6.47 -7.84 -2.29
CA ILE A 16 -6.53 -7.80 -3.75
C ILE A 16 -5.48 -6.81 -4.26
N GLY A 17 -4.23 -7.27 -4.34
CA GLY A 17 -3.12 -6.47 -4.83
C GLY A 17 -3.12 -6.27 -6.35
N THR A 18 -2.11 -5.58 -6.86
CA THR A 18 -1.98 -5.26 -8.30
C THR A 18 -1.64 -6.48 -9.15
N THR A 19 -0.90 -7.44 -8.61
CA THR A 19 -0.41 -8.64 -9.34
C THR A 19 -0.78 -9.95 -8.66
N THR A 20 -1.21 -9.90 -7.41
CA THR A 20 -1.53 -11.07 -6.60
C THR A 20 -2.81 -10.84 -5.81
N VAL A 21 -3.52 -11.92 -5.52
CA VAL A 21 -4.53 -11.95 -4.45
C VAL A 21 -3.99 -12.82 -3.34
N SER A 22 -3.90 -12.26 -2.15
CA SER A 22 -3.43 -12.95 -0.95
C SER A 22 -4.55 -13.18 0.05
N ALA A 23 -4.48 -14.27 0.78
CA ALA A 23 -5.43 -14.59 1.85
C ALA A 23 -4.71 -15.10 3.09
N VAL A 24 -5.19 -14.69 4.25
CA VAL A 24 -4.71 -15.15 5.55
C VAL A 24 -5.88 -15.70 6.37
N VAL A 25 -5.64 -16.84 7.01
CA VAL A 25 -6.50 -17.38 8.08
C VAL A 25 -5.76 -17.17 9.39
N TYR A 26 -6.30 -16.34 10.26
CA TYR A 26 -5.69 -15.98 11.54
C TYR A 26 -6.49 -16.56 12.71
N ASP A 27 -5.82 -17.30 13.61
CA ASP A 27 -6.43 -17.84 14.84
C ASP A 27 -6.37 -16.80 15.96
N LEU A 28 -7.53 -16.24 16.32
CA LEU A 28 -7.66 -15.19 17.32
C LEU A 28 -7.38 -15.72 18.76
N VAL A 29 -7.54 -17.01 19.01
CA VAL A 29 -7.28 -17.64 20.31
C VAL A 29 -5.80 -17.93 20.48
N ARG A 30 -5.16 -18.54 19.47
CA ARG A 30 -3.72 -18.86 19.48
C ARG A 30 -2.85 -17.68 19.12
N LYS A 31 -3.48 -16.61 18.55
CA LYS A 31 -2.81 -15.39 18.12
C LYS A 31 -1.68 -15.68 17.12
N GLU A 32 -2.00 -16.44 16.09
CA GLU A 32 -1.06 -16.86 15.05
C GLU A 32 -1.75 -17.04 13.67
N THR A 33 -0.98 -16.89 12.63
CA THR A 33 -1.41 -17.22 11.27
C THR A 33 -1.46 -18.74 11.11
N VAL A 34 -2.63 -19.27 10.74
CA VAL A 34 -2.84 -20.68 10.47
C VAL A 34 -2.52 -21.04 9.02
N GLU A 35 -2.89 -20.15 8.10
CA GLU A 35 -2.61 -20.27 6.67
C GLU A 35 -2.37 -18.88 6.09
N ALA A 36 -1.37 -18.76 5.25
CA ALA A 36 -1.14 -17.63 4.36
C ALA A 36 -0.94 -18.18 2.95
N VAL A 37 -1.62 -17.62 1.98
CA VAL A 37 -1.55 -18.04 0.58
C VAL A 37 -1.63 -16.82 -0.33
N SER A 38 -0.83 -16.81 -1.39
CA SER A 38 -0.83 -15.78 -2.40
C SER A 38 -0.90 -16.40 -3.79
N HIS A 39 -1.82 -15.90 -4.62
CA HIS A 39 -2.01 -16.35 -6.00
C HIS A 39 -1.79 -15.19 -6.95
N PRO A 40 -0.86 -15.32 -7.89
CA PRO A 40 -0.70 -14.33 -8.95
C PRO A 40 -1.92 -14.34 -9.87
N HIS A 41 -2.25 -13.16 -10.42
CA HIS A 41 -3.23 -13.03 -11.48
C HIS A 41 -2.66 -12.22 -12.65
N ASP A 42 -2.91 -12.70 -13.86
CA ASP A 42 -2.59 -11.97 -15.09
C ASP A 42 -3.86 -11.27 -15.57
N SER A 43 -4.21 -10.19 -14.85
CA SER A 43 -5.48 -9.48 -15.08
C SER A 43 -5.35 -8.26 -15.97
N TYR A 44 -4.16 -7.84 -16.37
CA TYR A 44 -3.99 -6.68 -17.24
C TYR A 44 -4.67 -6.90 -18.58
N VAL A 45 -5.58 -6.00 -18.96
CA VAL A 45 -6.27 -5.97 -20.27
C VAL A 45 -5.73 -4.86 -21.15
N SER A 46 -5.16 -3.81 -20.53
CA SER A 46 -4.41 -2.76 -21.21
C SER A 46 -3.28 -2.25 -20.32
N SER A 47 -2.25 -1.66 -20.92
CA SER A 47 -1.08 -1.12 -20.23
C SER A 47 -0.54 0.12 -20.95
N GLY A 48 0.30 0.90 -20.28
CA GLY A 48 0.83 2.16 -20.78
C GLY A 48 0.04 3.36 -20.24
N ASP A 49 -0.39 4.27 -21.10
CA ASP A 49 -1.16 5.46 -20.69
C ASP A 49 -2.55 5.09 -20.18
N ARG A 50 -3.11 4.00 -20.64
CA ARG A 50 -4.33 3.38 -20.12
C ARG A 50 -3.99 2.05 -19.51
N THR A 51 -4.09 1.95 -18.19
CA THR A 51 -3.77 0.75 -17.45
C THR A 51 -5.01 0.20 -16.76
N GLU A 52 -5.52 -0.90 -17.30
CA GLU A 52 -6.79 -1.50 -16.92
C GLU A 52 -6.62 -2.99 -16.61
N GLN A 53 -7.43 -3.49 -15.68
CA GLN A 53 -7.38 -4.88 -15.23
C GLN A 53 -8.76 -5.54 -15.27
N SER A 54 -8.80 -6.83 -15.59
CA SER A 54 -10.00 -7.65 -15.62
C SER A 54 -10.59 -7.86 -14.23
N VAL A 55 -11.72 -7.22 -13.96
CA VAL A 55 -12.49 -7.38 -12.71
C VAL A 55 -12.86 -8.85 -12.49
N SER A 56 -13.29 -9.56 -13.54
CA SER A 56 -13.73 -10.97 -13.42
C SER A 56 -12.60 -11.91 -12.99
N LEU A 57 -11.36 -11.70 -13.48
CA LEU A 57 -10.21 -12.49 -13.07
C LEU A 57 -9.81 -12.20 -11.62
N MET A 58 -9.78 -10.92 -11.24
CA MET A 58 -9.40 -10.52 -9.87
C MET A 58 -10.41 -11.01 -8.85
N LEU A 59 -11.71 -10.74 -9.06
CA LEU A 59 -12.78 -11.21 -8.16
C LEU A 59 -12.89 -12.73 -8.16
N GLY A 60 -12.78 -13.38 -9.32
CA GLY A 60 -12.81 -14.85 -9.40
C GLY A 60 -11.70 -15.51 -8.60
N THR A 61 -10.48 -14.93 -8.60
CA THR A 61 -9.37 -15.41 -7.77
C THR A 61 -9.65 -15.19 -6.29
N ALA A 62 -10.13 -14.00 -5.89
CA ALA A 62 -10.44 -13.67 -4.51
C ALA A 62 -11.58 -14.54 -3.95
N GLU A 63 -12.67 -14.71 -4.70
CA GLU A 63 -13.79 -15.58 -4.35
C GLU A 63 -13.37 -17.04 -4.23
N SER A 64 -12.57 -17.54 -5.17
CA SER A 64 -12.08 -18.93 -5.15
C SER A 64 -11.25 -19.19 -3.89
N LEU A 65 -10.36 -18.28 -3.51
CA LEU A 65 -9.60 -18.36 -2.27
C LEU A 65 -10.49 -18.31 -1.04
N LEU A 66 -11.40 -17.33 -0.98
CA LEU A 66 -12.32 -17.17 0.14
C LEU A 66 -13.18 -18.43 0.33
N TYR A 67 -13.84 -18.92 -0.73
CA TYR A 67 -14.73 -20.07 -0.62
C TYR A 67 -13.99 -21.39 -0.33
N ARG A 68 -12.76 -21.56 -0.82
CA ARG A 68 -11.88 -22.66 -0.43
C ARG A 68 -11.58 -22.61 1.07
N ILE A 69 -11.22 -21.44 1.61
CA ILE A 69 -10.96 -21.25 3.04
C ILE A 69 -12.21 -21.56 3.85
N LEU A 70 -13.37 -21.00 3.48
CA LEU A 70 -14.62 -21.25 4.19
C LEU A 70 -15.11 -22.72 4.14
N ALA A 71 -14.68 -23.49 3.13
CA ALA A 71 -14.94 -24.91 3.04
C ALA A 71 -13.95 -25.75 3.87
N SER A 72 -12.74 -25.24 4.10
CA SER A 72 -11.65 -25.97 4.77
C SER A 72 -11.59 -25.71 6.28
N TYR A 73 -12.13 -24.59 6.74
CA TYR A 73 -12.02 -24.15 8.13
C TYR A 73 -13.39 -23.90 8.77
N GLU A 74 -13.63 -24.58 9.89
CA GLU A 74 -14.75 -24.28 10.78
C GLU A 74 -14.34 -23.18 11.78
N GLY A 75 -15.33 -22.44 12.29
CA GLY A 75 -15.10 -21.41 13.32
C GLY A 75 -14.60 -20.07 12.77
N VAL A 76 -14.80 -19.79 11.47
CA VAL A 76 -14.57 -18.45 10.92
C VAL A 76 -15.61 -17.48 11.46
N VAL A 77 -15.17 -16.40 12.11
CA VAL A 77 -16.02 -15.44 12.81
C VAL A 77 -16.04 -14.06 12.16
N SER A 78 -15.13 -13.78 11.22
CA SER A 78 -15.10 -12.51 10.46
C SER A 78 -14.31 -12.64 9.16
N ILE A 79 -14.63 -11.77 8.20
CA ILE A 79 -13.94 -11.62 6.91
C ILE A 79 -13.60 -10.16 6.70
N GLY A 80 -12.33 -9.87 6.40
CA GLY A 80 -11.81 -8.56 6.09
C GLY A 80 -11.30 -8.47 4.66
N LEU A 81 -11.43 -7.29 4.06
CA LEU A 81 -11.07 -7.03 2.68
C LEU A 81 -10.16 -5.80 2.58
N THR A 82 -9.08 -5.94 1.84
CA THR A 82 -8.17 -4.85 1.50
C THR A 82 -7.64 -5.07 0.08
N GLY A 83 -6.87 -4.14 -0.44
CA GLY A 83 -6.24 -4.27 -1.76
C GLY A 83 -5.75 -2.95 -2.33
N GLN A 84 -5.40 -2.98 -3.61
CA GLN A 84 -4.89 -1.81 -4.31
C GLN A 84 -5.87 -0.65 -4.24
N MET A 85 -5.35 0.51 -3.85
CA MET A 85 -6.10 1.75 -3.70
C MET A 85 -6.17 2.55 -5.01
N HIS A 86 -6.87 3.67 -4.98
CA HIS A 86 -6.97 4.70 -6.01
C HIS A 86 -7.83 4.35 -7.21
N GLY A 87 -7.72 3.13 -7.76
CA GLY A 87 -8.43 2.71 -8.97
C GLY A 87 -9.95 2.56 -8.77
N ILE A 88 -10.69 2.68 -9.87
CA ILE A 88 -12.16 2.61 -9.88
C ILE A 88 -12.72 1.57 -10.85
N VAL A 89 -13.87 1.01 -10.47
CA VAL A 89 -14.74 0.21 -11.33
C VAL A 89 -16.11 0.87 -11.35
N TYR A 90 -16.67 1.12 -12.54
CA TYR A 90 -18.05 1.59 -12.68
C TYR A 90 -19.04 0.46 -12.45
N VAL A 91 -20.13 0.76 -11.77
CA VAL A 91 -21.21 -0.20 -11.50
C VAL A 91 -22.58 0.33 -11.91
N ASN A 92 -23.48 -0.58 -12.29
CA ASN A 92 -24.89 -0.26 -12.58
C ASN A 92 -25.75 -0.28 -11.30
N GLY A 93 -27.05 -0.03 -11.45
CA GLY A 93 -28.02 -0.02 -10.33
C GLY A 93 -28.21 -1.37 -9.63
N GLU A 94 -27.82 -2.47 -10.24
CA GLU A 94 -27.81 -3.81 -9.67
C GLU A 94 -26.52 -4.15 -8.94
N GLY A 95 -25.50 -3.26 -9.01
CA GLY A 95 -24.18 -3.45 -8.41
C GLY A 95 -23.23 -4.29 -9.26
N GLU A 96 -23.56 -4.51 -10.55
CA GLU A 96 -22.71 -5.24 -11.47
C GLU A 96 -21.68 -4.33 -12.16
N PRO A 97 -20.43 -4.81 -12.37
CA PRO A 97 -19.39 -4.00 -13.01
C PRO A 97 -19.69 -3.76 -14.49
N LEU A 98 -19.53 -2.50 -14.91
CA LEU A 98 -19.68 -2.04 -16.30
C LEU A 98 -18.34 -1.71 -16.97
N SER A 99 -17.23 -1.74 -16.24
CA SER A 99 -15.89 -1.45 -16.76
C SER A 99 -14.86 -2.44 -16.20
N PRO A 100 -13.68 -2.55 -16.82
CA PRO A 100 -12.50 -3.05 -16.13
C PRO A 100 -12.17 -2.17 -14.92
N LEU A 101 -11.30 -2.64 -14.03
CA LEU A 101 -10.67 -1.80 -13.02
C LEU A 101 -9.68 -0.86 -13.74
N ILE A 102 -9.96 0.42 -13.72
CA ILE A 102 -9.02 1.46 -14.13
C ILE A 102 -8.12 1.69 -12.92
N ASN A 103 -6.88 1.20 -12.97
CA ASN A 103 -6.06 1.09 -11.78
C ASN A 103 -5.20 2.34 -11.51
N TRP A 104 -4.50 2.36 -10.40
CA TRP A 104 -3.69 3.48 -9.93
C TRP A 104 -2.50 3.87 -10.85
N GLN A 105 -2.12 3.01 -11.80
CA GLN A 105 -1.06 3.25 -12.77
C GLN A 105 -1.56 3.95 -14.05
N ASP A 106 -2.88 4.10 -14.19
CA ASP A 106 -3.51 4.73 -15.36
C ASP A 106 -3.15 6.22 -15.43
N LYS A 107 -2.73 6.65 -16.61
CA LYS A 107 -2.25 8.03 -16.87
C LYS A 107 -3.19 8.84 -17.73
N ARG A 108 -4.44 8.36 -17.99
CA ARG A 108 -5.37 9.10 -18.85
C ARG A 108 -5.60 10.54 -18.40
N ALA A 109 -5.63 10.80 -17.09
CA ALA A 109 -5.84 12.15 -16.55
C ALA A 109 -4.64 13.10 -16.71
N ASP A 110 -3.44 12.58 -17.02
CA ASP A 110 -2.25 13.38 -17.35
C ASP A 110 -2.12 13.68 -18.86
N GLN A 111 -2.94 13.04 -19.71
CA GLN A 111 -2.90 13.29 -21.15
C GLN A 111 -3.30 14.72 -21.45
N ILE A 112 -2.52 15.37 -22.31
CA ILE A 112 -2.81 16.73 -22.76
C ILE A 112 -3.99 16.68 -23.75
N LEU A 113 -5.05 17.36 -23.41
CA LEU A 113 -6.27 17.47 -24.20
C LEU A 113 -6.15 18.59 -25.26
N PRO A 114 -7.10 18.69 -26.23
CA PRO A 114 -7.06 19.69 -27.29
C PRO A 114 -7.02 21.15 -26.83
N ASP A 115 -7.43 21.43 -25.59
CA ASP A 115 -7.35 22.75 -24.95
C ASP A 115 -5.95 23.07 -24.39
N GLY A 116 -4.97 22.16 -24.54
CA GLY A 116 -3.58 22.33 -24.12
C GLY A 116 -3.32 22.02 -22.63
N LYS A 117 -4.31 21.47 -21.91
CA LYS A 117 -4.21 21.12 -20.49
C LYS A 117 -4.50 19.66 -20.25
N SER A 118 -3.91 19.09 -19.20
CA SER A 118 -4.32 17.79 -18.70
C SER A 118 -5.61 17.90 -17.88
N THR A 119 -6.23 16.75 -17.61
CA THR A 119 -7.38 16.70 -16.71
C THR A 119 -6.98 17.10 -15.28
N CYS A 120 -5.79 16.67 -14.81
CA CYS A 120 -5.27 17.06 -13.51
C CYS A 120 -5.05 18.58 -13.41
N ASP A 121 -4.50 19.24 -14.44
CA ASP A 121 -4.36 20.69 -14.48
C ASP A 121 -5.71 21.40 -14.47
N THR A 122 -6.68 20.88 -15.22
CA THR A 122 -8.05 21.44 -15.27
C THR A 122 -8.71 21.38 -13.90
N ILE A 123 -8.60 20.25 -13.19
CA ILE A 123 -9.13 20.12 -11.82
C ILE A 123 -8.47 21.14 -10.90
N PHE A 124 -7.14 21.27 -10.97
CA PHE A 124 -6.41 22.25 -10.16
C PHE A 124 -6.87 23.69 -10.43
N ASP A 125 -7.02 24.07 -11.70
CA ASP A 125 -7.46 25.41 -12.08
C ASP A 125 -8.87 25.73 -11.57
N LEU A 126 -9.78 24.76 -11.59
CA LEU A 126 -11.16 24.93 -11.15
C LEU A 126 -11.33 24.89 -9.64
N THR A 127 -10.59 24.06 -8.96
CA THR A 127 -10.83 23.72 -7.54
C THR A 127 -9.77 24.24 -6.59
N GLY A 128 -8.56 24.53 -7.10
CA GLY A 128 -7.37 24.83 -6.28
C GLY A 128 -6.77 23.58 -5.62
N VAL A 129 -7.34 22.38 -5.84
CA VAL A 129 -6.88 21.13 -5.25
C VAL A 129 -6.05 20.36 -6.27
N ARG A 130 -4.83 19.97 -5.89
CA ARG A 130 -3.99 19.11 -6.73
C ARG A 130 -4.44 17.66 -6.62
N VAL A 131 -4.65 17.06 -7.78
CA VAL A 131 -5.02 15.65 -7.92
C VAL A 131 -3.97 14.92 -8.76
N TYR A 132 -4.02 13.59 -8.76
CA TYR A 132 -3.04 12.76 -9.46
C TYR A 132 -3.72 11.80 -10.44
N ALA A 133 -3.09 11.55 -11.59
CA ALA A 133 -3.53 10.52 -12.52
C ALA A 133 -3.53 9.15 -11.84
N GLY A 134 -4.47 8.29 -12.24
CA GLY A 134 -4.71 6.99 -11.59
C GLY A 134 -5.56 7.05 -10.33
N TYR A 135 -5.87 8.27 -9.82
CA TYR A 135 -6.81 8.44 -8.72
C TYR A 135 -8.25 8.58 -9.21
N GLY A 136 -9.18 8.05 -8.43
CA GLY A 136 -10.55 7.81 -8.87
C GLY A 136 -11.28 9.01 -9.44
N LEU A 137 -11.22 10.18 -8.79
CA LEU A 137 -11.92 11.37 -9.26
C LEU A 137 -11.24 12.04 -10.46
N ALA A 138 -9.90 11.99 -10.55
CA ALA A 138 -9.20 12.43 -11.75
C ALA A 138 -9.57 11.56 -12.97
N THR A 139 -9.63 10.24 -12.77
CA THR A 139 -10.07 9.26 -13.76
C THR A 139 -11.53 9.48 -14.16
N HIS A 140 -12.43 9.62 -13.17
CA HIS A 140 -13.86 9.83 -13.44
C HIS A 140 -14.13 11.15 -14.18
N PHE A 141 -13.48 12.23 -13.78
CA PHE A 141 -13.63 13.52 -14.44
C PHE A 141 -13.07 13.51 -15.86
N TYR A 142 -11.97 12.80 -16.13
CA TYR A 142 -11.50 12.54 -17.50
C TYR A 142 -12.59 11.84 -18.33
N ASN A 143 -13.13 10.72 -17.79
CA ASN A 143 -14.15 9.93 -18.49
C ASN A 143 -15.44 10.74 -18.75
N LEU A 144 -15.85 11.61 -17.83
CA LEU A 144 -16.98 12.55 -18.05
C LEU A 144 -16.71 13.49 -19.24
N ARG A 145 -15.53 14.11 -19.30
CA ARG A 145 -15.15 15.01 -20.39
C ARG A 145 -15.00 14.30 -21.73
N ALA A 146 -14.50 13.09 -21.72
CA ALA A 146 -14.28 12.27 -22.90
C ALA A 146 -15.55 11.55 -23.40
N GLY A 147 -16.64 11.53 -22.61
CA GLY A 147 -17.83 10.75 -22.91
C GLY A 147 -17.59 9.23 -22.76
N GLU A 148 -16.68 8.84 -21.89
CA GLU A 148 -16.25 7.45 -21.67
C GLU A 148 -16.84 6.83 -20.38
N VAL A 149 -17.72 7.53 -19.67
CA VAL A 149 -18.48 6.92 -18.58
C VAL A 149 -19.41 5.86 -19.17
N PRO A 150 -19.37 4.60 -18.73
CA PRO A 150 -20.20 3.56 -19.32
C PRO A 150 -21.70 3.88 -19.22
N GLU A 151 -22.44 3.59 -20.28
CA GLU A 151 -23.90 3.72 -20.26
C GLU A 151 -24.52 2.85 -19.17
N GLY A 152 -25.44 3.41 -18.38
CA GLY A 152 -26.06 2.73 -17.24
C GLY A 152 -25.24 2.73 -15.96
N ALA A 153 -24.05 3.34 -15.94
CA ALA A 153 -23.30 3.52 -14.72
C ALA A 153 -24.02 4.48 -13.77
N VAL A 154 -24.14 4.10 -12.51
CA VAL A 154 -24.77 4.91 -11.45
C VAL A 154 -23.80 5.26 -10.31
N ALA A 155 -22.68 4.53 -10.23
CA ALA A 155 -21.63 4.78 -9.23
C ALA A 155 -20.30 4.20 -9.71
N PHE A 156 -19.22 4.54 -9.01
CA PHE A 156 -17.98 3.80 -9.06
C PHE A 156 -17.55 3.36 -7.65
N CYS A 157 -16.68 2.37 -7.56
CA CYS A 157 -16.12 1.88 -6.31
C CYS A 157 -14.72 1.31 -6.51
N SER A 158 -14.02 0.99 -5.41
CA SER A 158 -12.79 0.20 -5.45
C SER A 158 -13.09 -1.27 -5.77
N ILE A 159 -12.06 -2.01 -6.16
CA ILE A 159 -12.18 -3.46 -6.39
C ILE A 159 -12.55 -4.22 -5.11
N MET A 160 -12.09 -3.74 -3.94
CA MET A 160 -12.41 -4.34 -2.64
C MET A 160 -13.87 -4.11 -2.25
N ASP A 161 -14.38 -2.90 -2.47
CA ASP A 161 -15.79 -2.57 -2.21
C ASP A 161 -16.70 -3.40 -3.13
N LEU A 162 -16.30 -3.60 -4.39
CA LEU A 162 -17.04 -4.44 -5.33
C LEU A 162 -17.07 -5.92 -4.88
N LEU A 163 -15.94 -6.44 -4.34
CA LEU A 163 -15.94 -7.78 -3.75
C LEU A 163 -16.90 -7.84 -2.55
N ALA A 164 -16.88 -6.83 -1.66
CA ALA A 164 -17.81 -6.77 -0.53
C ALA A 164 -19.28 -6.78 -0.98
N MET A 165 -19.61 -5.94 -1.98
CA MET A 165 -20.97 -5.92 -2.59
C MET A 165 -21.38 -7.31 -3.05
N ARG A 166 -20.52 -7.99 -3.78
CA ARG A 166 -20.80 -9.27 -4.41
C ARG A 166 -20.99 -10.41 -3.41
N ILE A 167 -20.09 -10.54 -2.42
CA ILE A 167 -20.17 -11.63 -1.43
C ILE A 167 -21.25 -11.40 -0.37
N CYS A 168 -21.66 -10.15 -0.14
CA CYS A 168 -22.71 -9.79 0.83
C CYS A 168 -24.09 -9.57 0.17
N GLY A 169 -24.16 -9.39 -1.15
CA GLY A 169 -25.41 -9.21 -1.90
C GLY A 169 -26.05 -7.81 -1.77
N PHE A 170 -25.27 -6.76 -1.50
CA PHE A 170 -25.78 -5.38 -1.54
C PHE A 170 -25.36 -4.68 -2.84
N ARG A 171 -26.08 -3.60 -3.25
CA ARG A 171 -25.97 -3.02 -4.59
C ARG A 171 -25.30 -1.65 -4.64
N GLN A 172 -25.23 -0.95 -3.51
CA GLN A 172 -24.63 0.37 -3.43
C GLN A 172 -23.27 0.29 -2.74
N PRO A 173 -22.20 0.84 -3.32
CA PRO A 173 -20.88 0.75 -2.74
C PRO A 173 -20.79 1.50 -1.40
N MET A 174 -20.15 0.85 -0.43
CA MET A 174 -19.77 1.45 0.84
C MET A 174 -18.27 1.26 1.04
N THR A 175 -17.57 2.32 1.42
CA THR A 175 -16.13 2.33 1.55
C THR A 175 -15.69 2.95 2.87
N HIS A 176 -14.51 2.57 3.35
CA HIS A 176 -13.89 3.24 4.49
C HIS A 176 -13.23 4.56 4.07
N ALA A 177 -13.18 5.53 4.97
CA ALA A 177 -12.55 6.83 4.73
C ALA A 177 -11.10 6.72 4.19
N SER A 178 -10.35 5.66 4.56
CA SER A 178 -9.01 5.41 4.05
C SER A 178 -8.97 5.13 2.54
N VAL A 179 -9.99 4.47 2.00
CA VAL A 179 -10.13 4.21 0.57
C VAL A 179 -10.74 5.43 -0.14
N ALA A 180 -11.77 6.07 0.46
CA ALA A 180 -12.37 7.28 -0.09
C ALA A 180 -11.34 8.40 -0.31
N ALA A 181 -10.45 8.61 0.67
CA ALA A 181 -9.36 9.58 0.56
C ALA A 181 -8.41 9.29 -0.61
N SER A 182 -8.31 8.03 -1.04
CA SER A 182 -7.48 7.63 -2.18
C SER A 182 -8.09 7.94 -3.56
N PHE A 183 -9.32 8.43 -3.59
CA PHE A 183 -9.95 8.89 -4.83
C PHE A 183 -9.71 10.38 -5.14
N ASP A 184 -9.02 11.12 -4.28
CA ASP A 184 -8.85 12.57 -4.26
C ASP A 184 -10.12 13.35 -3.90
N LEU A 185 -10.02 14.68 -3.80
CA LEU A 185 -11.11 15.61 -3.43
C LEU A 185 -11.88 15.17 -2.17
N PHE A 186 -11.16 14.58 -1.23
CA PHE A 186 -11.66 14.12 0.06
C PHE A 186 -11.05 14.97 1.19
N ASP A 187 -11.90 15.58 2.00
CA ASP A 187 -11.49 16.29 3.21
C ASP A 187 -11.24 15.26 4.32
N VAL A 188 -9.97 14.98 4.56
CA VAL A 188 -9.56 13.92 5.51
C VAL A 188 -9.92 14.26 6.96
N GLU A 189 -10.01 15.55 7.31
CA GLU A 189 -10.37 16.00 8.65
C GLU A 189 -11.88 15.88 8.88
N ARG A 190 -12.70 16.25 7.88
CA ARG A 190 -14.15 16.10 7.92
C ARG A 190 -14.64 14.68 7.65
N GLY A 191 -13.80 13.84 7.04
CA GLY A 191 -14.15 12.48 6.66
C GLY A 191 -15.18 12.41 5.53
N ALA A 192 -15.18 13.37 4.60
CA ALA A 192 -16.18 13.51 3.53
C ALA A 192 -15.58 14.04 2.24
N PHE A 193 -16.19 13.71 1.11
CA PHE A 193 -15.83 14.32 -0.16
C PHE A 193 -16.13 15.84 -0.16
N MET A 194 -15.35 16.61 -0.90
CA MET A 194 -15.46 18.07 -1.00
C MET A 194 -16.58 18.46 -1.96
N SER A 195 -17.84 18.48 -1.49
CA SER A 195 -19.05 18.73 -2.29
C SER A 195 -18.97 20.01 -3.12
N ASP A 196 -18.39 21.09 -2.58
CA ASP A 196 -18.19 22.34 -3.28
C ASP A 196 -17.23 22.18 -4.49
N LYS A 197 -16.20 21.36 -4.38
CA LYS A 197 -15.25 21.07 -5.46
C LYS A 197 -15.85 20.15 -6.51
N LEU A 198 -16.58 19.12 -6.07
CA LEU A 198 -17.30 18.22 -6.98
C LEU A 198 -18.31 18.99 -7.84
N SER A 199 -19.05 19.93 -7.26
CA SER A 199 -20.00 20.78 -7.96
C SER A 199 -19.32 21.64 -9.03
N LEU A 200 -18.11 22.19 -8.76
CA LEU A 200 -17.34 22.95 -9.76
C LEU A 200 -16.92 22.10 -10.97
N LEU A 201 -16.74 20.79 -10.75
CA LEU A 201 -16.38 19.83 -11.81
C LEU A 201 -17.60 19.23 -12.50
N GLY A 202 -18.82 19.51 -12.02
CA GLY A 202 -20.04 18.84 -12.52
C GLY A 202 -20.07 17.35 -12.20
N VAL A 203 -19.38 16.92 -11.17
CA VAL A 203 -19.40 15.54 -10.68
C VAL A 203 -20.57 15.38 -9.71
N GLU A 204 -21.47 14.45 -10.00
CA GLU A 204 -22.59 14.13 -9.12
C GLU A 204 -22.14 13.26 -7.94
N GLU A 205 -22.47 13.66 -6.72
CA GLU A 205 -22.12 12.91 -5.51
C GLU A 205 -22.72 11.49 -5.48
N SER A 206 -23.81 11.27 -6.21
CA SER A 206 -24.45 9.96 -6.36
C SER A 206 -23.52 8.90 -6.99
N PHE A 207 -22.50 9.32 -7.75
CA PHE A 207 -21.46 8.43 -8.29
C PHE A 207 -20.46 7.95 -7.25
N LEU A 208 -20.39 8.59 -6.08
CA LEU A 208 -19.40 8.27 -5.07
C LEU A 208 -19.90 7.18 -4.12
N PRO A 209 -19.00 6.31 -3.61
CA PRO A 209 -19.38 5.35 -2.60
C PRO A 209 -19.78 6.06 -1.29
N ARG A 210 -20.69 5.43 -0.54
CA ARG A 210 -21.02 5.90 0.81
C ARG A 210 -19.82 5.68 1.74
N VAL A 211 -19.42 6.72 2.47
CA VAL A 211 -18.22 6.68 3.31
C VAL A 211 -18.57 6.35 4.76
N THR A 212 -17.75 5.52 5.40
CA THR A 212 -17.69 5.35 6.85
C THR A 212 -16.27 5.54 7.36
N GLY A 213 -16.08 6.16 8.52
CA GLY A 213 -14.79 6.30 9.21
C GLY A 213 -14.56 5.25 10.30
N GLU A 214 -15.49 4.30 10.48
CA GLU A 214 -15.52 3.35 11.58
C GLU A 214 -15.22 1.93 11.13
N SER A 215 -14.77 1.10 12.07
CA SER A 215 -14.65 -0.35 11.91
C SER A 215 -16.05 -0.97 11.82
N ALA A 216 -16.67 -0.91 10.64
CA ALA A 216 -18.06 -1.31 10.44
C ALA A 216 -18.19 -2.67 9.75
N VAL A 217 -19.21 -3.44 10.12
CA VAL A 217 -19.69 -4.61 9.37
C VAL A 217 -20.63 -4.10 8.28
N VAL A 218 -20.33 -4.42 7.00
CA VAL A 218 -21.14 -4.00 5.85
C VAL A 218 -22.16 -5.05 5.40
N GLY A 219 -22.01 -6.28 5.84
CA GLY A 219 -22.91 -7.38 5.52
C GLY A 219 -22.39 -8.71 6.01
N THR A 220 -22.94 -9.79 5.46
CA THR A 220 -22.50 -11.16 5.80
C THR A 220 -22.28 -11.99 4.55
N CYS A 221 -21.25 -12.82 4.55
CA CYS A 221 -21.03 -13.88 3.58
C CYS A 221 -21.28 -15.24 4.25
N ARG A 222 -22.29 -15.98 3.80
CA ARG A 222 -22.69 -17.25 4.44
C ARG A 222 -22.94 -17.14 5.95
N GLY A 223 -23.48 -16.01 6.41
CA GLY A 223 -23.72 -15.72 7.82
C GLY A 223 -22.51 -15.23 8.61
N ILE A 224 -21.32 -15.12 7.99
CA ILE A 224 -20.10 -14.60 8.62
C ILE A 224 -20.00 -13.09 8.35
N PRO A 225 -19.81 -12.26 9.39
CA PRO A 225 -19.66 -10.81 9.22
C PRO A 225 -18.52 -10.45 8.29
N VAL A 226 -18.74 -9.49 7.38
CA VAL A 226 -17.76 -8.91 6.48
C VAL A 226 -17.56 -7.45 6.87
N SER A 227 -16.33 -7.04 7.14
CA SER A 227 -16.02 -5.64 7.44
C SER A 227 -16.00 -4.78 6.18
N VAL A 228 -16.19 -3.47 6.34
CA VAL A 228 -15.85 -2.50 5.30
C VAL A 228 -14.39 -2.69 4.87
N ALA A 229 -14.13 -2.52 3.57
CA ALA A 229 -12.77 -2.61 3.06
C ALA A 229 -11.93 -1.39 3.49
N ILE A 230 -10.67 -1.62 3.87
CA ILE A 230 -9.71 -0.56 4.21
C ILE A 230 -8.55 -0.57 3.20
N GLY A 231 -7.82 0.55 3.11
CA GLY A 231 -6.66 0.66 2.23
C GLY A 231 -5.53 -0.29 2.63
N ASP A 232 -4.75 -0.75 1.64
CA ASP A 232 -3.62 -1.67 1.80
C ASP A 232 -2.54 -1.14 2.77
N ASN A 233 -2.27 0.17 2.73
CA ASN A 233 -1.31 0.81 3.63
C ASN A 233 -1.77 0.77 5.08
N GLN A 234 -3.06 1.02 5.34
CA GLN A 234 -3.65 0.93 6.67
C GLN A 234 -3.66 -0.52 7.15
N ALA A 235 -4.05 -1.45 6.28
CA ALA A 235 -4.04 -2.87 6.57
C ALA A 235 -2.63 -3.37 6.89
N SER A 236 -1.63 -3.02 6.09
CA SER A 236 -0.22 -3.38 6.35
C SER A 236 0.28 -2.84 7.68
N PHE A 237 -0.08 -1.59 8.03
CA PHE A 237 0.29 -1.02 9.31
C PHE A 237 -0.36 -1.79 10.48
N LEU A 238 -1.66 -2.07 10.40
CA LEU A 238 -2.40 -2.86 11.39
C LEU A 238 -1.86 -4.28 11.56
N GLY A 239 -1.42 -4.89 10.45
CA GLY A 239 -0.88 -6.25 10.44
C GLY A 239 0.58 -6.35 10.90
N SER A 240 1.31 -5.24 10.96
CA SER A 240 2.75 -5.24 11.26
C SER A 240 3.11 -4.59 12.59
N VAL A 241 2.34 -3.61 13.06
CA VAL A 241 2.72 -2.75 14.19
C VAL A 241 1.95 -3.11 15.45
N LYS A 242 2.69 -3.42 16.53
CA LYS A 242 2.10 -3.72 17.85
C LYS A 242 1.52 -2.49 18.54
N GLU A 243 2.28 -1.40 18.54
CA GLU A 243 2.00 -0.19 19.29
C GLU A 243 2.10 1.03 18.41
N ASN A 244 0.98 1.66 18.09
CA ASN A 244 0.92 2.76 17.12
C ASN A 244 1.70 4.01 17.57
N GLY A 245 1.60 4.37 18.84
CA GLY A 245 2.12 5.65 19.35
C GLY A 245 3.65 5.75 19.39
N THR A 246 4.37 4.63 19.35
CA THR A 246 5.82 4.57 19.54
C THR A 246 6.59 4.04 18.35
N THR A 247 5.90 3.50 17.35
CA THR A 247 6.50 2.70 16.28
C THR A 247 6.39 3.37 14.93
N LEU A 248 7.47 3.30 14.14
CA LEU A 248 7.48 3.54 12.69
C LEU A 248 7.34 2.21 11.97
N LEU A 249 6.56 2.17 10.90
CA LEU A 249 6.63 1.11 9.91
C LEU A 249 7.49 1.59 8.73
N ILE A 250 8.56 0.88 8.41
CA ILE A 250 9.37 1.09 7.22
C ILE A 250 9.20 -0.10 6.30
N ASN A 251 8.62 0.14 5.12
CA ASN A 251 8.52 -0.88 4.07
C ASN A 251 9.54 -0.58 2.96
N VAL A 252 10.34 -1.59 2.59
CA VAL A 252 11.29 -1.48 1.47
C VAL A 252 11.01 -2.59 0.46
N GLY A 253 10.14 -2.24 -0.48
CA GLY A 253 9.87 -2.97 -1.71
C GLY A 253 10.63 -2.36 -2.90
N THR A 254 10.02 -2.28 -4.09
CA THR A 254 10.56 -1.56 -5.25
C THR A 254 10.75 -0.08 -4.92
N GLY A 255 9.72 0.59 -4.42
CA GLY A 255 9.82 1.85 -3.69
C GLY A 255 10.08 1.61 -2.21
N SER A 256 10.12 2.68 -1.42
CA SER A 256 10.15 2.57 0.02
C SER A 256 9.21 3.57 0.68
N GLN A 257 8.75 3.24 1.88
CA GLN A 257 7.80 4.06 2.61
C GLN A 257 8.14 4.05 4.09
N VAL A 258 7.99 5.19 4.74
CA VAL A 258 7.94 5.30 6.20
C VAL A 258 6.55 5.77 6.60
N SER A 259 5.98 5.12 7.61
CA SER A 259 4.63 5.42 8.10
C SER A 259 4.57 5.46 9.61
N ALA A 260 3.71 6.32 10.14
CA ALA A 260 3.38 6.41 11.57
C ALA A 260 1.90 6.73 11.75
N VAL A 261 1.31 6.27 12.84
CA VAL A 261 -0.07 6.65 13.22
C VAL A 261 -0.02 7.77 14.25
N GLY A 262 -0.82 8.80 14.04
CA GLY A 262 -0.89 9.97 14.92
C GLY A 262 -2.21 10.73 14.79
N ASP A 263 -2.24 11.93 15.37
CA ASP A 263 -3.35 12.86 15.20
C ASP A 263 -3.25 13.56 13.85
N TYR A 264 -4.37 14.19 13.42
CA TYR A 264 -4.39 14.97 12.19
C TYR A 264 -3.34 16.08 12.20
N ARG A 265 -2.72 16.27 11.04
CA ARG A 265 -1.83 17.39 10.73
C ARG A 265 -1.84 17.65 9.24
N GLU A 266 -1.41 18.82 8.84
CA GLU A 266 -1.16 19.09 7.42
C GLU A 266 0.00 18.23 6.90
N ALA A 267 -0.16 17.73 5.68
CA ALA A 267 0.88 16.97 5.03
C ALA A 267 2.10 17.85 4.74
N ALA A 268 3.29 17.39 5.13
CA ALA A 268 4.54 18.03 4.74
C ALA A 268 4.91 17.64 3.29
N ARG A 269 5.96 18.28 2.76
CA ARG A 269 6.46 17.95 1.41
C ARG A 269 6.82 16.47 1.30
N ASP A 270 6.38 15.82 0.23
CA ASP A 270 6.58 14.39 -0.07
C ASP A 270 5.93 13.44 0.96
N THR A 271 4.99 13.95 1.77
CA THR A 271 4.20 13.14 2.70
C THR A 271 2.72 13.24 2.42
N GLU A 272 1.97 12.28 2.93
CA GLU A 272 0.51 12.22 2.86
C GLU A 272 -0.05 11.90 4.25
N VAL A 273 -1.22 12.44 4.54
CA VAL A 273 -1.99 12.13 5.76
C VAL A 273 -3.28 11.48 5.33
N ARG A 274 -3.49 10.26 5.78
CA ARG A 274 -4.61 9.41 5.36
C ARG A 274 -5.45 9.01 6.56
N PRO A 275 -6.78 8.92 6.44
CA PRO A 275 -7.61 8.38 7.52
C PRO A 275 -7.13 6.99 7.94
N PHE A 276 -7.14 6.75 9.24
CA PHE A 276 -6.86 5.47 9.86
C PHE A 276 -8.09 5.02 10.64
N ILE A 277 -7.98 4.14 11.60
CA ILE A 277 -9.08 3.73 12.49
C ILE A 277 -9.05 4.53 13.80
N GLU A 278 -10.16 4.50 14.56
CA GLU A 278 -10.29 5.16 15.87
C GLU A 278 -10.01 6.69 15.83
N GLY A 279 -10.40 7.36 14.74
CA GLY A 279 -10.19 8.81 14.57
C GLY A 279 -8.72 9.23 14.45
N LYS A 280 -7.81 8.30 14.21
CA LYS A 280 -6.40 8.55 13.95
C LYS A 280 -6.10 8.64 12.45
N TYR A 281 -4.87 9.03 12.15
CA TYR A 281 -4.39 9.20 10.78
C TYR A 281 -3.08 8.45 10.58
N LEU A 282 -2.92 7.88 9.40
CA LEU A 282 -1.66 7.30 8.94
C LEU A 282 -0.89 8.39 8.18
N ILE A 283 0.26 8.77 8.71
CA ILE A 283 1.18 9.72 8.09
C ILE A 283 2.18 8.89 7.31
N CYS A 284 2.27 9.12 6.02
CA CYS A 284 3.11 8.35 5.10
C CYS A 284 4.08 9.25 4.36
N GLY A 285 5.35 8.91 4.36
CA GLY A 285 6.37 9.46 3.47
C GLY A 285 6.83 8.37 2.50
N SER A 286 6.77 8.64 1.19
CA SER A 286 7.09 7.64 0.16
C SER A 286 8.23 8.09 -0.73
N ALA A 287 9.25 7.24 -0.84
CA ALA A 287 10.36 7.36 -1.78
C ALA A 287 10.12 6.47 -3.00
N LEU A 288 10.32 7.03 -4.20
CA LEU A 288 10.06 6.32 -5.46
C LEU A 288 11.09 5.21 -5.72
N CYS A 289 12.26 5.32 -5.12
CA CYS A 289 13.43 4.50 -5.41
C CYS A 289 13.94 3.79 -4.15
N GLY A 290 13.22 2.77 -3.68
CA GLY A 290 13.64 1.93 -2.55
C GLY A 290 14.58 0.81 -2.98
N GLY A 291 14.17 -0.45 -2.87
CA GLY A 291 14.92 -1.61 -3.34
C GLY A 291 15.27 -1.55 -4.83
N TYR A 292 14.57 -0.73 -5.62
CA TYR A 292 14.92 -0.47 -7.01
C TYR A 292 16.33 0.16 -7.14
N ALA A 293 16.71 1.11 -6.26
CA ALA A 293 18.06 1.69 -6.25
C ALA A 293 19.12 0.60 -6.05
N TYR A 294 18.86 -0.28 -5.09
CA TYR A 294 19.77 -1.41 -4.82
C TYR A 294 19.83 -2.38 -6.00
N SER A 295 18.71 -2.69 -6.63
CA SER A 295 18.68 -3.56 -7.82
C SER A 295 19.35 -2.92 -9.03
N MET A 296 19.36 -1.60 -9.17
CA MET A 296 20.10 -0.90 -10.23
C MET A 296 21.61 -1.11 -10.08
N VAL A 297 22.12 -0.98 -8.86
CA VAL A 297 23.55 -1.20 -8.59
C VAL A 297 23.93 -2.67 -8.80
N GLU A 298 23.10 -3.61 -8.35
CA GLU A 298 23.31 -5.04 -8.62
C GLU A 298 23.39 -5.30 -10.15
N ARG A 299 22.42 -4.77 -10.92
CA ARG A 299 22.42 -4.92 -12.39
C ARG A 299 23.64 -4.30 -13.06
N PHE A 300 24.12 -3.17 -12.54
CA PHE A 300 25.35 -2.55 -13.03
C PHE A 300 26.54 -3.50 -12.87
N PHE A 301 26.76 -4.08 -11.69
CA PHE A 301 27.84 -5.03 -11.45
C PHE A 301 27.62 -6.34 -12.21
N ARG A 302 26.41 -6.87 -12.27
CA ARG A 302 26.08 -8.05 -13.06
C ARG A 302 26.39 -7.84 -14.55
N SER A 303 26.06 -6.71 -15.12
CA SER A 303 26.37 -6.39 -16.52
C SER A 303 27.87 -6.34 -16.79
N TYR A 304 28.69 -5.86 -15.85
CA TYR A 304 30.13 -5.88 -15.92
C TYR A 304 30.69 -7.32 -15.89
N VAL A 305 30.21 -8.14 -14.93
CA VAL A 305 30.58 -9.55 -14.80
C VAL A 305 30.25 -10.34 -16.07
N ALA A 306 29.05 -10.12 -16.61
CA ALA A 306 28.61 -10.73 -17.87
C ALA A 306 29.51 -10.32 -19.06
N SER A 307 29.87 -9.03 -19.16
CA SER A 307 30.75 -8.52 -20.21
C SER A 307 32.18 -9.08 -20.12
N ALA A 308 32.62 -9.45 -18.92
CA ALA A 308 33.90 -10.13 -18.69
C ALA A 308 33.86 -11.64 -18.96
N GLY A 309 32.69 -12.19 -19.33
CA GLY A 309 32.54 -13.62 -19.65
C GLY A 309 32.58 -14.55 -18.44
N THR A 310 32.36 -14.04 -17.22
CA THR A 310 32.47 -14.81 -15.98
C THR A 310 31.12 -15.26 -15.41
N GLY A 311 30.00 -14.96 -16.09
CA GLY A 311 28.64 -15.37 -15.75
C GLY A 311 27.65 -14.20 -15.87
N ASP A 312 26.34 -14.49 -15.81
CA ASP A 312 25.25 -13.55 -15.96
C ASP A 312 24.21 -13.62 -14.81
N GLY A 313 24.45 -14.47 -13.83
CA GLY A 313 23.57 -14.67 -12.68
C GLY A 313 23.54 -13.48 -11.71
N PRO A 314 22.52 -13.43 -10.83
CA PRO A 314 22.40 -12.40 -9.80
C PRO A 314 23.64 -12.32 -8.91
N GLN A 315 24.06 -11.10 -8.55
CA GLN A 315 25.27 -10.82 -7.79
C GLN A 315 24.99 -10.35 -6.35
N TYR A 316 23.77 -10.55 -5.82
CA TYR A 316 23.36 -10.03 -4.51
C TYR A 316 24.27 -10.45 -3.36
N ASP A 317 24.74 -11.72 -3.33
CA ASP A 317 25.64 -12.19 -2.27
C ASP A 317 26.99 -11.45 -2.30
N THR A 318 27.55 -11.24 -3.50
CA THR A 318 28.79 -10.48 -3.68
C THR A 318 28.59 -9.01 -3.30
N VAL A 319 27.50 -8.41 -3.74
CA VAL A 319 27.16 -7.01 -3.48
C VAL A 319 26.95 -6.79 -1.98
N ASN A 320 26.22 -7.67 -1.29
CA ASN A 320 26.02 -7.63 0.17
C ASN A 320 27.34 -7.73 0.94
N ARG A 321 28.20 -8.69 0.56
CA ARG A 321 29.50 -8.88 1.20
C ARG A 321 30.41 -7.65 1.02
N LEU A 322 30.51 -7.10 -0.18
CA LEU A 322 31.32 -5.90 -0.45
C LEU A 322 30.83 -4.68 0.32
N ALA A 323 29.51 -4.50 0.43
CA ALA A 323 28.93 -3.43 1.22
C ALA A 323 29.25 -3.57 2.71
N ALA A 324 29.15 -4.79 3.26
CA ALA A 324 29.49 -5.06 4.67
C ALA A 324 30.98 -4.83 4.96
N GLU A 325 31.87 -5.25 4.07
CA GLU A 325 33.31 -4.98 4.18
C GLU A 325 33.60 -3.46 4.15
N ALA A 326 32.97 -2.72 3.23
CA ALA A 326 33.11 -1.26 3.15
C ALA A 326 32.55 -0.56 4.40
N HIS A 327 31.42 -1.04 4.94
CA HIS A 327 30.86 -0.53 6.19
C HIS A 327 31.84 -0.70 7.35
N ALA A 328 32.43 -1.87 7.51
CA ALA A 328 33.43 -2.14 8.53
C ALA A 328 34.69 -1.24 8.44
N ARG A 329 35.04 -0.78 7.22
CA ARG A 329 36.17 0.14 7.00
C ARG A 329 35.78 1.62 7.00
N GLY A 330 34.47 1.94 7.10
CA GLY A 330 33.97 3.31 7.00
C GLY A 330 34.04 3.92 5.61
N GLU A 331 34.14 3.11 4.58
CA GLU A 331 34.30 3.51 3.16
C GLU A 331 32.92 3.65 2.50
N ALA A 332 32.35 4.84 2.47
CA ALA A 332 31.11 5.10 1.73
C ALA A 332 31.26 6.30 0.83
N MET A 333 30.61 6.28 -0.34
CA MET A 333 30.34 7.49 -1.13
C MET A 333 29.01 8.09 -0.65
N ASP A 334 28.82 9.37 -0.88
CA ASP A 334 27.52 10.01 -0.66
C ASP A 334 26.68 9.83 -1.92
N VAL A 335 25.54 9.11 -1.80
CA VAL A 335 24.66 8.82 -2.93
C VAL A 335 23.26 9.36 -2.67
N ASP A 336 22.82 10.27 -3.54
CA ASP A 336 21.42 10.63 -3.67
C ASP A 336 20.73 9.58 -4.55
N VAL A 337 19.79 8.83 -3.97
CA VAL A 337 19.09 7.72 -4.65
C VAL A 337 17.85 8.16 -5.42
N SER A 338 17.65 9.45 -5.65
CA SER A 338 16.52 9.96 -6.45
C SER A 338 16.61 9.62 -7.95
N PHE A 339 16.93 8.35 -8.28
CA PHE A 339 17.11 7.90 -9.67
C PHE A 339 15.83 7.97 -10.50
N LEU A 340 14.66 7.89 -9.87
CA LEU A 340 13.33 8.06 -10.47
C LEU A 340 12.70 9.43 -10.22
N GLY A 341 13.44 10.36 -9.65
CA GLY A 341 12.94 11.64 -9.16
C GLY A 341 12.36 11.55 -7.73
N ARG A 342 11.71 12.61 -7.30
CA ARG A 342 10.89 12.67 -6.08
C ARG A 342 9.45 13.03 -6.46
N ARG A 343 8.47 12.75 -5.63
CA ARG A 343 7.06 13.14 -5.90
C ARG A 343 6.93 14.65 -6.11
N SER A 344 7.62 15.44 -5.28
CA SER A 344 7.62 16.90 -5.38
C SER A 344 8.54 17.46 -6.47
N ASP A 345 9.43 16.64 -7.03
CA ASP A 345 10.35 17.01 -8.11
C ASP A 345 10.65 15.79 -9.01
N PRO A 346 9.81 15.48 -9.98
CA PRO A 346 10.01 14.36 -10.90
C PRO A 346 11.24 14.51 -11.80
N THR A 347 11.79 15.73 -11.91
CA THR A 347 12.98 16.02 -12.74
C THR A 347 14.30 15.76 -12.02
N ARG A 348 14.28 15.65 -10.68
CA ARG A 348 15.46 15.32 -9.87
C ARG A 348 16.09 14.01 -10.34
N ARG A 349 17.42 13.95 -10.28
CA ARG A 349 18.18 12.75 -10.62
C ARG A 349 19.16 12.44 -9.50
N GLY A 350 19.48 11.15 -9.36
CA GLY A 350 20.49 10.68 -8.43
C GLY A 350 21.87 11.28 -8.69
N ALA A 351 22.67 11.38 -7.64
CA ALA A 351 24.02 11.93 -7.69
C ALA A 351 24.95 11.09 -6.82
N ILE A 352 26.21 11.03 -7.20
CA ILE A 352 27.29 10.44 -6.40
C ILE A 352 28.28 11.56 -6.10
N THR A 353 28.53 11.81 -4.83
CA THR A 353 29.43 12.86 -4.36
C THR A 353 30.40 12.33 -3.29
N GLY A 354 31.30 13.16 -2.79
CA GLY A 354 32.22 12.75 -1.75
C GLY A 354 33.23 11.67 -2.20
N ILE A 355 33.51 11.57 -3.51
CA ILE A 355 34.43 10.57 -4.07
C ILE A 355 35.87 10.94 -3.69
N GLY A 356 36.54 10.02 -3.01
CA GLY A 356 37.94 10.12 -2.64
C GLY A 356 38.68 8.83 -2.99
N ARG A 357 40.00 8.85 -2.81
CA ARG A 357 40.86 7.71 -3.08
C ARG A 357 40.49 6.49 -2.24
N GLU A 358 40.04 6.73 -1.02
CA GLU A 358 39.80 5.71 0.01
C GLU A 358 38.48 4.98 -0.20
N ASN A 359 37.45 5.66 -0.78
CA ASN A 359 36.10 5.15 -0.91
C ASN A 359 35.66 4.82 -2.35
N PHE A 360 36.47 5.18 -3.36
CA PHE A 360 36.13 4.87 -4.75
C PHE A 360 36.34 3.37 -5.05
N THR A 361 35.53 2.57 -4.42
CA THR A 361 35.51 1.10 -4.51
C THR A 361 34.11 0.60 -4.82
N PRO A 362 33.95 -0.61 -5.38
CA PRO A 362 32.63 -1.22 -5.54
C PRO A 362 31.84 -1.24 -4.23
N GLY A 363 32.47 -1.64 -3.13
CA GLY A 363 31.84 -1.66 -1.81
C GLY A 363 31.41 -0.27 -1.33
N GLY A 364 32.24 0.77 -1.56
CA GLY A 364 31.93 2.15 -1.21
C GLY A 364 30.71 2.70 -1.95
N LEU A 365 30.57 2.35 -3.24
CA LEU A 365 29.37 2.71 -4.02
C LEU A 365 28.12 2.02 -3.51
N ILE A 366 28.19 0.71 -3.30
CA ILE A 366 27.02 -0.08 -2.83
C ILE A 366 26.58 0.39 -1.45
N LEU A 367 27.52 0.59 -0.53
CA LEU A 367 27.24 1.12 0.81
C LEU A 367 26.63 2.52 0.74
N GLY A 368 27.14 3.38 -0.16
CA GLY A 368 26.59 4.72 -0.42
C GLY A 368 25.12 4.67 -0.83
N VAL A 369 24.74 3.75 -1.72
CA VAL A 369 23.33 3.56 -2.12
C VAL A 369 22.47 3.11 -0.95
N LEU A 370 22.90 2.12 -0.15
CA LEU A 370 22.15 1.68 1.02
C LEU A 370 21.97 2.81 2.05
N ARG A 371 23.03 3.60 2.31
CA ARG A 371 22.95 4.79 3.18
C ARG A 371 22.03 5.86 2.59
N GLY A 372 22.09 6.09 1.29
CA GLY A 372 21.21 7.02 0.58
C GLY A 372 19.72 6.67 0.75
N MET A 373 19.38 5.39 0.65
CA MET A 373 18.02 4.89 0.92
C MET A 373 17.58 5.18 2.37
N CYS A 374 18.45 4.91 3.34
CA CYS A 374 18.17 5.20 4.74
C CYS A 374 18.03 6.72 5.01
N ASN A 375 18.85 7.54 4.36
CA ASN A 375 18.80 9.00 4.49
C ASN A 375 17.49 9.56 3.92
N GLU A 376 17.04 9.12 2.74
CA GLU A 376 15.78 9.57 2.15
C GLU A 376 14.58 9.22 3.05
N LEU A 377 14.53 7.99 3.56
CA LEU A 377 13.50 7.59 4.52
C LEU A 377 13.54 8.40 5.81
N TYR A 378 14.73 8.72 6.31
CA TYR A 378 14.88 9.55 7.49
C TYR A 378 14.45 11.01 7.25
N GLU A 379 14.76 11.60 6.08
CA GLU A 379 14.29 12.93 5.70
C GLU A 379 12.76 13.00 5.70
N LEU A 380 12.10 11.98 5.14
CA LEU A 380 10.65 11.85 5.15
C LEU A 380 10.12 11.75 6.58
N TYR A 381 10.70 10.88 7.42
CA TYR A 381 10.32 10.75 8.83
C TYR A 381 10.51 12.05 9.62
N ALA A 382 11.64 12.73 9.44
CA ALA A 382 11.91 13.99 10.14
C ALA A 382 10.86 15.07 9.85
N SER A 383 10.22 15.02 8.68
CA SER A 383 9.12 15.91 8.33
C SER A 383 7.79 15.62 9.06
N PHE A 384 7.67 14.47 9.72
CA PHE A 384 6.46 14.17 10.52
C PHE A 384 6.34 15.04 11.78
N GLY A 385 7.44 15.67 12.23
CA GLY A 385 7.42 16.54 13.41
C GLY A 385 7.15 15.81 14.74
N GLU A 386 7.28 14.50 14.76
CA GLU A 386 7.08 13.66 15.94
C GLU A 386 8.27 12.72 16.13
N THR A 387 8.52 12.31 17.38
CA THR A 387 9.53 11.31 17.70
C THR A 387 8.89 9.95 17.93
N ARG A 388 9.54 8.90 17.43
CA ARG A 388 9.19 7.49 17.67
C ARG A 388 10.40 6.79 18.31
N GLY A 389 10.19 5.63 18.91
CA GLY A 389 11.24 4.92 19.63
C GLY A 389 11.65 3.59 19.01
N LYS A 390 10.85 3.09 18.05
CA LYS A 390 11.05 1.77 17.44
C LYS A 390 10.74 1.79 15.97
N ILE A 391 11.43 0.93 15.21
CA ILE A 391 11.14 0.64 13.81
C ILE A 391 10.67 -0.80 13.69
N VAL A 392 9.55 -0.98 12.98
CA VAL A 392 9.20 -2.27 12.40
C VAL A 392 9.51 -2.17 10.91
N ALA A 393 10.31 -3.09 10.42
CA ALA A 393 10.72 -3.13 9.04
C ALA A 393 10.04 -4.29 8.31
N SER A 394 9.54 -4.04 7.10
CA SER A 394 8.89 -5.01 6.23
C SER A 394 9.39 -4.88 4.78
N GLY A 395 9.03 -5.87 3.95
CA GLY A 395 9.45 -5.96 2.57
C GLY A 395 10.73 -6.77 2.35
N GLY A 396 10.87 -7.29 1.13
CA GLY A 396 11.90 -8.25 0.76
C GLY A 396 13.33 -7.74 0.93
N ALA A 397 13.56 -6.45 0.67
CA ALA A 397 14.90 -5.87 0.80
C ALA A 397 15.40 -5.88 2.24
N VAL A 398 14.54 -5.55 3.22
CA VAL A 398 14.92 -5.54 4.64
C VAL A 398 15.06 -6.96 5.19
N ARG A 399 14.18 -7.88 4.80
CA ARG A 399 14.26 -9.28 5.24
C ARG A 399 15.57 -9.95 4.83
N ASN A 400 16.02 -9.69 3.61
CA ASN A 400 17.16 -10.36 3.00
C ASN A 400 18.49 -9.61 3.15
N ASN A 401 18.51 -8.43 3.79
CA ASN A 401 19.73 -7.63 3.94
C ASN A 401 19.91 -7.13 5.38
N GLU A 402 20.77 -7.84 6.13
CA GLU A 402 21.10 -7.50 7.53
C GLU A 402 21.78 -6.14 7.66
N LEU A 403 22.67 -5.80 6.69
CA LEU A 403 23.33 -4.50 6.71
C LEU A 403 22.33 -3.36 6.55
N LEU A 404 21.28 -3.51 5.72
CA LEU A 404 20.25 -2.49 5.60
C LEU A 404 19.51 -2.25 6.93
N ARG A 405 19.23 -3.33 7.71
CA ARG A 405 18.65 -3.19 9.06
C ARG A 405 19.57 -2.44 10.01
N THR A 406 20.86 -2.77 9.98
CA THR A 406 21.88 -2.06 10.76
C THR A 406 21.94 -0.57 10.40
N LEU A 407 21.98 -0.24 9.11
CA LEU A 407 22.03 1.14 8.64
C LEU A 407 20.75 1.94 8.98
N LEU A 408 19.59 1.29 8.93
CA LEU A 408 18.33 1.91 9.41
C LEU A 408 18.43 2.20 10.91
N SER A 409 18.88 1.23 11.73
CA SER A 409 19.05 1.43 13.15
C SER A 409 20.04 2.57 13.47
N GLU A 410 21.19 2.60 12.82
CA GLU A 410 22.19 3.66 12.97
C GLU A 410 21.65 5.04 12.57
N ARG A 411 20.98 5.12 11.41
CA ARG A 411 20.50 6.39 10.88
C ARG A 411 19.37 7.01 11.68
N PHE A 412 18.46 6.17 12.18
CA PHE A 412 17.31 6.61 12.97
C PHE A 412 17.60 6.68 14.48
N GLY A 413 18.67 6.02 14.95
CA GLY A 413 18.93 5.88 16.38
C GLY A 413 17.89 5.03 17.10
N MET A 414 17.28 4.05 16.41
CA MET A 414 16.17 3.24 16.90
C MET A 414 16.45 1.75 16.70
N GLU A 415 15.87 0.92 17.57
CA GLU A 415 15.85 -0.53 17.36
C GLU A 415 14.97 -0.90 16.17
N VAL A 416 15.45 -1.84 15.35
CA VAL A 416 14.76 -2.35 14.16
C VAL A 416 14.31 -3.78 14.41
N SER A 417 13.01 -4.01 14.47
CA SER A 417 12.39 -5.32 14.48
C SER A 417 11.88 -5.66 13.08
N VAL A 418 11.88 -6.95 12.71
CA VAL A 418 11.32 -7.42 11.43
C VAL A 418 10.02 -8.15 11.71
N TYR A 419 8.98 -7.85 10.94
CA TYR A 419 7.71 -8.56 11.06
C TYR A 419 7.86 -10.03 10.65
N ALA A 420 7.28 -10.93 11.45
CA ALA A 420 7.52 -12.36 11.31
C ALA A 420 6.81 -13.02 10.13
N ALA A 421 5.61 -12.53 9.74
CA ALA A 421 4.82 -13.09 8.65
C ALA A 421 5.08 -12.38 7.30
N GLU A 422 4.56 -12.94 6.20
CA GLU A 422 4.79 -12.42 4.85
C GLU A 422 3.65 -11.53 4.35
N GLU A 423 2.41 -11.82 4.74
CA GLU A 423 1.19 -11.18 4.22
C GLU A 423 0.64 -10.15 5.23
N GLU A 424 1.34 -9.01 5.35
CA GLU A 424 1.03 -7.99 6.36
C GLU A 424 -0.38 -7.40 6.17
N ALA A 425 -0.75 -7.05 4.94
CA ALA A 425 -2.04 -6.42 4.64
C ALA A 425 -3.20 -7.39 4.89
N ALA A 426 -3.09 -8.64 4.42
CA ALA A 426 -4.11 -9.66 4.66
C ALA A 426 -4.24 -9.99 6.15
N THR A 427 -3.12 -10.03 6.92
CA THR A 427 -3.16 -10.20 8.38
C THR A 427 -3.84 -9.01 9.06
N GLY A 428 -3.49 -7.80 8.68
CA GLY A 428 -4.06 -6.58 9.27
C GLY A 428 -5.56 -6.48 9.04
N VAL A 429 -6.04 -6.80 7.84
CA VAL A 429 -7.46 -6.75 7.56
C VAL A 429 -8.23 -7.92 8.19
N ALA A 430 -7.61 -9.09 8.42
CA ALA A 430 -8.20 -10.15 9.23
C ALA A 430 -8.46 -9.65 10.67
N LEU A 431 -7.46 -9.02 11.29
CA LEU A 431 -7.61 -8.44 12.63
C LEU A 431 -8.62 -7.28 12.66
N PHE A 432 -8.61 -6.40 11.64
CA PHE A 432 -9.59 -5.33 11.51
C PHE A 432 -11.02 -5.88 11.41
N SER A 433 -11.23 -6.94 10.65
CA SER A 433 -12.57 -7.57 10.54
C SER A 433 -13.04 -8.17 11.86
N ALA A 434 -12.11 -8.76 12.62
CA ALA A 434 -12.41 -9.29 13.95
C ALA A 434 -12.76 -8.17 14.93
N LEU A 435 -12.12 -7.01 14.83
CA LEU A 435 -12.46 -5.79 15.57
C LEU A 435 -13.88 -5.32 15.20
N ALA A 436 -14.16 -5.16 13.90
CA ALA A 436 -15.47 -4.74 13.38
C ALA A 436 -16.60 -5.68 13.82
N ALA A 437 -16.33 -6.99 13.89
CA ALA A 437 -17.28 -8.01 14.35
C ALA A 437 -17.35 -8.12 15.89
N GLY A 438 -16.66 -7.27 16.66
CA GLY A 438 -16.65 -7.27 18.14
C GLY A 438 -16.00 -8.52 18.75
N LYS A 439 -15.09 -9.18 18.03
CA LYS A 439 -14.42 -10.41 18.50
C LYS A 439 -13.12 -10.12 19.25
N ILE A 440 -12.48 -9.00 18.95
CA ILE A 440 -11.28 -8.52 19.63
C ILE A 440 -11.43 -7.03 19.93
N ALA A 441 -10.63 -6.53 20.86
CA ALA A 441 -10.53 -5.11 21.16
C ALA A 441 -9.29 -4.51 20.49
N TYR A 442 -9.34 -3.21 20.25
CA TYR A 442 -8.22 -2.43 19.79
C TYR A 442 -7.85 -1.38 20.84
N THR A 443 -6.59 -1.40 21.28
CA THR A 443 -6.09 -0.41 22.24
C THR A 443 -4.70 0.01 21.81
N ASN A 444 -4.62 1.10 21.05
CA ASN A 444 -3.36 1.63 20.53
C ASN A 444 -2.54 0.62 19.69
N GLY A 445 -3.21 -0.35 19.03
CA GLY A 445 -2.62 -1.40 18.22
C GLY A 445 -3.13 -2.80 18.56
N PHE A 446 -2.69 -3.76 17.76
CA PHE A 446 -2.98 -5.19 17.97
C PHE A 446 -1.81 -5.88 18.72
N THR A 447 -1.38 -5.31 19.83
CA THR A 447 -0.17 -5.69 20.60
C THR A 447 -0.04 -7.20 20.82
N ASP A 448 -1.13 -7.84 21.18
CA ASP A 448 -1.14 -9.28 21.49
C ASP A 448 -1.14 -10.19 20.25
N TYR A 449 -1.48 -9.65 19.08
CA TYR A 449 -1.70 -10.42 17.86
C TYR A 449 -0.54 -10.34 16.87
N ILE A 450 0.37 -9.39 17.03
CA ILE A 450 1.51 -9.20 16.15
C ILE A 450 2.77 -9.80 16.75
N ARG A 451 3.59 -10.49 15.94
CA ARG A 451 4.87 -11.08 16.39
C ARG A 451 6.02 -10.57 15.51
N TYR A 452 7.19 -10.39 16.14
CA TYR A 452 8.44 -10.04 15.47
C TYR A 452 9.41 -11.23 15.52
N LEU A 453 10.32 -11.27 14.52
CA LEU A 453 11.42 -12.25 14.47
C LEU A 453 12.45 -11.96 15.53
#